data_eae88837d17bae4957005b27148e8fad
#
_entry.id   eae88837d17bae4957005b27148e8fad
#
_cell.length_a   1.000
_cell.length_b   1.000
_cell.length_c   1.000
_cell.angle_alpha   90.00
_cell.angle_beta   90.00
_cell.angle_gamma   90.00
#
_symmetry.space_group_name_H-M   'P 1'
#
loop_
_entity.id
_entity.type
_entity.pdbx_description
1 polymer ?
#
loop_
_entity_poly.entity_id
_entity_poly.type
_entity_poly.pdbx_seq_one_letter_code
_entity_poly.pdbx_strand_id
1 'polypeptide(L)'
;YNACAQSPAGIDLSVWLYQTPEPPDVVAVILEEIVPLNAQQMLQSARDEQAAWQRALSTTLHRTGIPYEALRNELLFGTALFVYVKSSLLPHIRRVEGTTKKTGFRGMSGNKGAVAVRFELFDTSICMVGSHLSSGSNNKEERNADYHAIARDLVFTRGRTIDSHDPIFWAGDLNYRIALPSAEDVRDLASRRQLEPLL
;
A
#
# COMPACT_ATOMS: atom_id res chain seq x y z
N TYR A 1 -2.45 -4.71 3.35
CA TYR A 1 -3.15 -5.35 4.49
C TYR A 1 -4.06 -4.34 5.17
N ASN A 2 -5.37 -4.65 5.27
CA ASN A 2 -6.32 -3.81 5.99
C ASN A 2 -6.19 -4.07 7.51
N ALA A 3 -5.79 -3.05 8.25
CA ALA A 3 -5.51 -3.15 9.68
C ALA A 3 -6.77 -3.09 10.56
N CYS A 4 -7.93 -2.73 10.01
CA CYS A 4 -9.20 -2.59 10.74
C CYS A 4 -9.04 -1.78 12.05
N ALA A 5 -8.28 -0.71 11.99
CA ALA A 5 -7.92 0.15 13.12
C ALA A 5 -7.23 -0.57 14.29
N GLN A 6 -6.58 -1.69 14.03
CA GLN A 6 -5.78 -2.38 15.04
C GLN A 6 -4.39 -1.76 15.15
N SER A 7 -3.91 -1.61 16.39
CA SER A 7 -2.54 -1.21 16.65
C SER A 7 -1.57 -2.37 16.34
N PRO A 8 -0.33 -2.10 15.90
CA PRO A 8 0.70 -3.13 15.73
C PRO A 8 1.19 -3.76 17.04
N ALA A 9 0.76 -3.25 18.19
CA ALA A 9 1.19 -3.73 19.49
C ALA A 9 0.82 -5.21 19.69
N GLY A 10 1.82 -6.05 19.97
CA GLY A 10 1.63 -7.49 20.21
C GLY A 10 1.47 -8.34 18.95
N ILE A 11 1.54 -7.75 17.76
CA ILE A 11 1.48 -8.51 16.49
C ILE A 11 2.90 -8.95 16.11
N ASP A 12 3.09 -10.25 15.85
CA ASP A 12 4.33 -10.75 15.26
C ASP A 12 4.32 -10.57 13.74
N LEU A 13 4.97 -9.51 13.29
CA LEU A 13 5.09 -9.19 11.87
C LEU A 13 6.12 -10.06 11.13
N SER A 14 6.93 -10.84 11.83
CA SER A 14 7.96 -11.68 11.20
C SER A 14 7.34 -12.76 10.32
N VAL A 15 6.21 -13.35 10.74
CA VAL A 15 5.46 -14.34 9.98
C VAL A 15 5.01 -13.80 8.62
N TRP A 16 4.79 -12.49 8.53
CA TRP A 16 4.37 -11.82 7.30
C TRP A 16 5.55 -11.34 6.46
N LEU A 17 6.58 -10.75 7.10
CA LEU A 17 7.69 -10.11 6.38
C LEU A 17 8.79 -11.08 5.96
N TYR A 18 8.89 -12.26 6.58
CA TYR A 18 9.97 -13.24 6.34
C TYR A 18 9.50 -14.44 5.53
N GLN A 19 8.85 -14.19 4.39
CA GLN A 19 8.29 -15.25 3.55
C GLN A 19 9.30 -15.85 2.57
N THR A 20 10.45 -15.21 2.38
CA THR A 20 11.48 -15.66 1.44
C THR A 20 12.76 -16.06 2.17
N PRO A 21 13.47 -17.13 1.70
CA PRO A 21 14.75 -17.54 2.26
C PRO A 21 15.81 -16.43 2.18
N GLU A 22 15.79 -15.66 1.09
CA GLU A 22 16.67 -14.52 0.89
C GLU A 22 15.93 -13.22 1.21
N PRO A 23 16.47 -12.40 2.11
CA PRO A 23 15.89 -11.11 2.44
C PRO A 23 15.86 -10.18 1.22
N PRO A 24 14.69 -9.57 0.89
CA PRO A 24 14.54 -8.72 -0.29
C PRO A 24 15.37 -7.44 -0.18
N ASP A 25 15.77 -6.87 -1.29
CA ASP A 25 16.52 -5.61 -1.35
C ASP A 25 15.65 -4.40 -0.98
N VAL A 26 14.37 -4.47 -1.33
CA VAL A 26 13.35 -3.44 -1.07
C VAL A 26 12.12 -4.09 -0.46
N VAL A 27 11.59 -3.49 0.61
CA VAL A 27 10.36 -3.91 1.26
C VAL A 27 9.38 -2.76 1.20
N ALA A 28 8.22 -2.99 0.57
CA ALA A 28 7.10 -2.05 0.57
C ALA A 28 5.92 -2.65 1.34
N VAL A 29 5.44 -1.92 2.32
CA VAL A 29 4.31 -2.32 3.14
C VAL A 29 3.19 -1.31 2.98
N ILE A 30 2.03 -1.78 2.53
CA ILE A 30 0.84 -0.97 2.36
C ILE A 30 -0.18 -1.42 3.41
N LEU A 31 -0.66 -0.47 4.19
CA LEU A 31 -1.67 -0.69 5.21
C LEU A 31 -2.89 0.20 4.93
N GLU A 32 -4.07 -0.38 5.03
CA GLU A 32 -5.35 0.32 4.97
C GLU A 32 -6.02 0.29 6.34
N GLU A 33 -6.84 1.30 6.60
CA GLU A 33 -7.60 1.46 7.83
C GLU A 33 -6.74 1.37 9.10
N ILE A 34 -5.56 2.02 9.09
CA ILE A 34 -4.72 2.10 10.29
C ILE A 34 -5.38 2.91 11.42
N VAL A 35 -6.44 3.67 11.09
CA VAL A 35 -7.31 4.38 12.05
C VAL A 35 -8.77 4.14 11.69
N PRO A 36 -9.70 4.24 12.65
CA PRO A 36 -11.14 4.19 12.37
C PRO A 36 -11.55 5.29 11.40
N LEU A 37 -12.42 4.96 10.44
CA LEU A 37 -12.85 5.88 9.36
C LEU A 37 -13.86 6.97 9.83
N ASN A 38 -14.13 7.11 11.10
CA ASN A 38 -15.05 8.10 11.69
C ASN A 38 -14.31 9.39 12.08
N ALA A 39 -14.70 10.44 11.51
CA ALA A 39 -14.04 11.60 10.95
C ALA A 39 -13.45 12.72 11.84
N GLN A 40 -13.67 12.86 13.12
CA GLN A 40 -13.39 14.15 13.79
C GLN A 40 -12.01 14.33 14.44
N GLN A 41 -11.23 13.27 14.61
CA GLN A 41 -9.87 13.34 15.21
C GLN A 41 -8.79 12.69 14.32
N MET A 42 -9.09 12.48 13.04
CA MET A 42 -8.36 11.57 12.17
C MET A 42 -6.89 11.94 11.88
N LEU A 43 -6.56 13.21 11.66
CA LEU A 43 -5.23 13.53 11.13
C LEU A 43 -4.10 13.31 12.13
N GLN A 44 -4.29 13.68 13.39
CA GLN A 44 -3.26 13.46 14.41
C GLN A 44 -3.17 11.98 14.77
N SER A 45 -4.31 11.33 15.01
CA SER A 45 -4.38 9.90 15.30
C SER A 45 -3.76 9.06 14.17
N ALA A 46 -4.01 9.41 12.91
CA ALA A 46 -3.43 8.71 11.77
C ALA A 46 -1.89 8.82 11.71
N ARG A 47 -1.33 9.97 12.08
CA ARG A 47 0.13 10.16 12.17
C ARG A 47 0.75 9.37 13.32
N ASP A 48 0.08 9.33 14.46
CA ASP A 48 0.55 8.58 15.63
C ASP A 48 0.53 7.07 15.35
N GLU A 49 -0.53 6.56 14.72
CA GLU A 49 -0.62 5.16 14.28
C GLU A 49 0.38 4.85 13.16
N GLN A 50 0.57 5.74 12.18
CA GLN A 50 1.61 5.57 11.17
C GLN A 50 3.00 5.42 11.84
N ALA A 51 3.30 6.27 12.82
CA ALA A 51 4.56 6.19 13.56
C ALA A 51 4.67 4.89 14.38
N ALA A 52 3.57 4.39 14.95
CA ALA A 52 3.55 3.12 15.67
C ALA A 52 3.82 1.94 14.71
N TRP A 53 3.15 1.90 13.56
CA TRP A 53 3.40 0.90 12.52
C TRP A 53 4.83 0.97 11.97
N GLN A 54 5.36 2.17 11.73
CA GLN A 54 6.75 2.34 11.29
C GLN A 54 7.73 1.74 12.29
N ARG A 55 7.55 2.01 13.59
CA ARG A 55 8.41 1.45 14.65
C ARG A 55 8.34 -0.09 14.67
N ALA A 56 7.14 -0.66 14.59
CA ALA A 56 6.96 -2.10 14.59
C ALA A 56 7.62 -2.77 13.37
N LEU A 57 7.41 -2.21 12.17
CA LEU A 57 8.02 -2.69 10.93
C LEU A 57 9.55 -2.59 10.98
N SER A 58 10.11 -1.43 11.38
CA SER A 58 11.55 -1.24 11.53
C SER A 58 12.15 -2.22 12.52
N THR A 59 11.51 -2.39 13.69
CA THR A 59 11.98 -3.35 14.71
C THR A 59 12.00 -4.77 14.18
N THR A 60 10.96 -5.15 13.42
CA THR A 60 10.89 -6.49 12.84
C THR A 60 11.96 -6.69 11.78
N LEU A 61 12.12 -5.75 10.85
CA LEU A 61 13.13 -5.83 9.80
C LEU A 61 14.57 -5.91 10.37
N HIS A 62 14.86 -5.16 11.44
CA HIS A 62 16.15 -5.22 12.10
C HIS A 62 16.49 -6.60 12.72
N ARG A 63 15.48 -7.40 13.09
CA ARG A 63 15.70 -8.76 13.61
C ARG A 63 16.27 -9.73 12.58
N THR A 64 16.23 -9.40 11.30
CA THR A 64 16.89 -10.21 10.26
C THR A 64 18.41 -10.22 10.36
N GLY A 65 18.99 -9.29 11.12
CA GLY A 65 20.44 -9.03 11.13
C GLY A 65 20.92 -8.26 9.90
N ILE A 66 20.04 -7.93 8.97
CA ILE A 66 20.31 -7.11 7.79
C ILE A 66 19.87 -5.68 8.09
N PRO A 67 20.72 -4.68 7.89
CA PRO A 67 20.35 -3.30 8.10
C PRO A 67 19.40 -2.82 6.98
N TYR A 68 18.17 -2.48 7.37
CA TYR A 68 17.20 -1.80 6.52
C TYR A 68 17.00 -0.38 7.00
N GLU A 69 16.86 0.54 6.05
CA GLU A 69 16.53 1.94 6.30
C GLU A 69 15.15 2.29 5.73
N ALA A 70 14.39 3.07 6.48
CA ALA A 70 13.14 3.63 5.99
C ALA A 70 13.45 4.69 4.94
N LEU A 71 13.15 4.39 3.68
CA LEU A 71 13.41 5.29 2.56
C LEU A 71 12.38 6.42 2.51
N ARG A 72 11.11 6.07 2.57
CA ARG A 72 9.99 7.01 2.51
C ARG A 72 8.71 6.38 3.06
N ASN A 73 7.89 7.21 3.73
CA ASN A 73 6.55 6.85 4.14
C ASN A 73 5.58 7.88 3.60
N GLU A 74 4.43 7.43 3.12
CA GLU A 74 3.31 8.29 2.72
C GLU A 74 2.04 7.89 3.46
N LEU A 75 1.19 8.89 3.73
CA LEU A 75 -0.06 8.71 4.45
C LEU A 75 -1.17 9.52 3.80
N LEU A 76 -2.28 8.85 3.54
CA LEU A 76 -3.55 9.46 3.15
C LEU A 76 -4.64 8.95 4.10
N PHE A 77 -4.95 9.72 5.15
CA PHE A 77 -5.88 9.33 6.23
C PHE A 77 -5.51 7.97 6.84
N GLY A 78 -6.26 6.92 6.54
CA GLY A 78 -6.02 5.57 7.04
C GLY A 78 -5.22 4.67 6.11
N THR A 79 -4.80 5.15 4.93
CA THR A 79 -3.95 4.40 4.00
C THR A 79 -2.51 4.86 4.14
N ALA A 80 -1.61 3.93 4.46
CA ALA A 80 -0.19 4.22 4.65
C ALA A 80 0.68 3.31 3.77
N LEU A 81 1.73 3.88 3.19
CA LEU A 81 2.79 3.16 2.47
C LEU A 81 4.11 3.40 3.17
N PHE A 82 4.82 2.32 3.48
CA PHE A 82 6.15 2.32 4.07
C PHE A 82 7.11 1.65 3.09
N VAL A 83 8.18 2.32 2.73
CA VAL A 83 9.21 1.76 1.84
C VAL A 83 10.52 1.68 2.60
N TYR A 84 11.09 0.48 2.67
CA TYR A 84 12.38 0.18 3.27
C TYR A 84 13.33 -0.37 2.22
N VAL A 85 14.60 -0.11 2.40
CA VAL A 85 15.66 -0.61 1.52
C VAL A 85 16.83 -1.10 2.36
N LYS A 86 17.59 -2.08 1.86
CA LYS A 86 18.86 -2.43 2.48
C LYS A 86 19.78 -1.21 2.54
N SER A 87 20.43 -0.96 3.67
CA SER A 87 21.30 0.22 3.85
C SER A 87 22.41 0.28 2.81
N SER A 88 22.88 -0.87 2.32
CA SER A 88 23.88 -0.96 1.25
C SER A 88 23.44 -0.35 -0.09
N LEU A 89 22.14 -0.21 -0.32
CA LEU A 89 21.58 0.36 -1.56
C LEU A 89 21.40 1.87 -1.51
N LEU A 90 21.44 2.49 -0.32
CA LEU A 90 21.22 3.94 -0.17
C LEU A 90 22.11 4.81 -1.07
N PRO A 91 23.42 4.52 -1.27
CA PRO A 91 24.26 5.30 -2.17
C PRO A 91 23.82 5.28 -3.64
N HIS A 92 23.01 4.29 -4.02
CA HIS A 92 22.52 4.07 -5.39
C HIS A 92 21.08 4.57 -5.58
N ILE A 93 20.46 5.15 -4.54
CA ILE A 93 19.09 5.65 -4.58
C ILE A 93 19.09 7.17 -4.78
N ARG A 94 18.25 7.62 -5.68
CA ARG A 94 18.08 9.05 -6.01
C ARG A 94 16.60 9.39 -6.21
N ARG A 95 16.28 10.69 -6.11
CA ARG A 95 14.97 11.26 -6.47
C ARG A 95 13.80 10.56 -5.78
N VAL A 96 13.93 10.38 -4.46
CA VAL A 96 12.86 9.81 -3.62
C VAL A 96 11.75 10.85 -3.45
N GLU A 97 10.56 10.54 -3.93
CA GLU A 97 9.39 11.41 -3.86
C GLU A 97 8.18 10.63 -3.41
N GLY A 98 7.27 11.29 -2.71
CA GLY A 98 5.98 10.73 -2.33
C GLY A 98 4.86 11.68 -2.71
N THR A 99 3.70 11.13 -3.02
CA THR A 99 2.49 11.88 -3.36
C THR A 99 1.24 11.09 -3.01
N THR A 100 0.09 11.79 -2.98
CA THR A 100 -1.19 11.17 -2.66
C THR A 100 -2.29 11.66 -3.60
N LYS A 101 -3.30 10.82 -3.84
CA LYS A 101 -4.50 11.17 -4.60
C LYS A 101 -5.75 10.71 -3.87
N LYS A 102 -6.67 11.64 -3.58
CA LYS A 102 -7.99 11.35 -3.02
C LYS A 102 -8.96 10.99 -4.13
N THR A 103 -9.79 9.98 -3.91
CA THR A 103 -10.91 9.62 -4.81
C THR A 103 -12.24 9.59 -4.07
N GLY A 104 -12.23 9.36 -2.75
CA GLY A 104 -13.43 9.25 -1.93
C GLY A 104 -14.35 10.45 -2.12
N PHE A 105 -15.65 10.19 -2.30
CA PHE A 105 -16.69 11.17 -2.55
C PHE A 105 -16.31 12.16 -3.66
N ARG A 106 -15.92 11.66 -4.83
CA ARG A 106 -15.43 12.45 -5.98
C ARG A 106 -14.22 13.33 -5.63
N GLY A 107 -13.33 12.83 -4.78
CA GLY A 107 -12.11 13.56 -4.37
C GLY A 107 -12.29 14.52 -3.19
N MET A 108 -13.49 14.64 -2.62
CA MET A 108 -13.76 15.52 -1.46
C MET A 108 -13.47 14.85 -0.11
N SER A 109 -13.57 13.50 -0.03
CA SER A 109 -13.25 12.73 1.17
C SER A 109 -11.88 12.06 1.03
N GLY A 110 -11.11 12.02 2.11
CA GLY A 110 -9.79 11.38 2.12
C GLY A 110 -9.78 9.92 2.54
N ASN A 111 -10.94 9.32 2.79
CA ASN A 111 -11.03 7.93 3.24
C ASN A 111 -10.76 6.89 2.12
N LYS A 112 -10.75 7.32 0.86
CA LYS A 112 -10.41 6.50 -0.31
C LYS A 112 -9.44 7.24 -1.22
N GLY A 113 -8.60 6.48 -1.91
CA GLY A 113 -7.58 7.03 -2.79
C GLY A 113 -6.30 6.21 -2.81
N ALA A 114 -5.19 6.86 -3.10
CA ALA A 114 -3.89 6.23 -3.16
C ALA A 114 -2.78 7.09 -2.54
N VAL A 115 -1.78 6.40 -2.04
CA VAL A 115 -0.46 6.91 -1.67
C VAL A 115 0.57 6.32 -2.61
N ALA A 116 1.57 7.08 -3.01
CA ALA A 116 2.61 6.56 -3.88
C ALA A 116 3.99 7.09 -3.49
N VAL A 117 4.98 6.22 -3.66
CA VAL A 117 6.41 6.55 -3.51
C VAL A 117 7.13 6.16 -4.79
N ARG A 118 7.92 7.08 -5.32
CA ARG A 118 8.85 6.81 -6.41
C ARG A 118 10.28 7.04 -5.98
N PHE A 119 11.20 6.33 -6.58
CA PHE A 119 12.64 6.55 -6.45
C PHE A 119 13.39 5.95 -7.63
N GLU A 120 14.62 6.36 -7.80
CA GLU A 120 15.55 5.75 -8.75
C GLU A 120 16.53 4.88 -7.99
N LEU A 121 16.65 3.61 -8.38
CA LEU A 121 17.65 2.67 -7.89
C LEU A 121 18.56 2.30 -9.05
N PHE A 122 19.85 2.69 -8.97
CA PHE A 122 20.77 2.70 -10.12
C PHE A 122 20.16 3.48 -11.29
N ASP A 123 19.92 2.82 -12.41
CA ASP A 123 19.34 3.42 -13.61
C ASP A 123 17.85 3.09 -13.80
N THR A 124 17.22 2.46 -12.81
CA THR A 124 15.82 2.03 -12.85
C THR A 124 14.93 2.97 -12.05
N SER A 125 13.87 3.49 -12.67
CA SER A 125 12.88 4.34 -12.02
C SER A 125 11.70 3.51 -11.53
N ILE A 126 11.54 3.38 -10.23
CA ILE A 126 10.56 2.52 -9.56
C ILE A 126 9.42 3.37 -9.01
N CYS A 127 8.17 2.91 -9.21
CA CYS A 127 6.99 3.50 -8.60
C CYS A 127 6.22 2.45 -7.79
N MET A 128 5.90 2.76 -6.55
CA MET A 128 5.08 1.95 -5.67
C MET A 128 3.79 2.71 -5.35
N VAL A 129 2.64 2.08 -5.59
CA VAL A 129 1.31 2.66 -5.37
C VAL A 129 0.54 1.78 -4.41
N GLY A 130 0.11 2.36 -3.29
CA GLY A 130 -0.80 1.76 -2.35
C GLY A 130 -2.17 2.38 -2.47
N SER A 131 -3.23 1.62 -2.72
CA SER A 131 -4.56 2.17 -2.91
C SER A 131 -5.62 1.49 -2.07
N HIS A 132 -6.57 2.30 -1.59
CA HIS A 132 -7.80 1.83 -0.95
C HIS A 132 -8.98 2.36 -1.76
N LEU A 133 -9.56 1.48 -2.61
CA LEU A 133 -10.63 1.85 -3.53
C LEU A 133 -12.01 1.77 -2.86
N SER A 134 -13.03 2.28 -3.54
CA SER A 134 -14.41 2.35 -3.04
C SER A 134 -14.95 0.97 -2.64
N SER A 135 -15.48 0.89 -1.42
CA SER A 135 -16.07 -0.33 -0.86
C SER A 135 -17.52 -0.53 -1.33
N GLY A 136 -18.08 -1.70 -1.03
CA GLY A 136 -19.45 -2.08 -1.40
C GLY A 136 -19.50 -3.08 -2.54
N SER A 137 -20.38 -4.08 -2.42
CA SER A 137 -20.46 -5.19 -3.39
C SER A 137 -20.85 -4.73 -4.79
N ASN A 138 -21.70 -3.71 -4.91
CA ASN A 138 -22.23 -3.23 -6.19
C ASN A 138 -21.44 -2.06 -6.80
N ASN A 139 -20.35 -1.62 -6.17
CA ASN A 139 -19.62 -0.41 -6.56
C ASN A 139 -18.43 -0.68 -7.51
N LYS A 140 -18.60 -1.61 -8.46
CA LYS A 140 -17.54 -1.94 -9.42
C LYS A 140 -17.13 -0.73 -10.27
N GLU A 141 -18.13 0.01 -10.78
CA GLU A 141 -17.87 1.18 -11.63
C GLU A 141 -17.19 2.32 -10.85
N GLU A 142 -17.52 2.49 -9.57
CA GLU A 142 -16.85 3.45 -8.71
C GLU A 142 -15.38 3.08 -8.50
N ARG A 143 -15.09 1.79 -8.27
CA ARG A 143 -13.70 1.31 -8.16
C ARG A 143 -12.91 1.53 -9.44
N ASN A 144 -13.52 1.25 -10.59
CA ASN A 144 -12.91 1.51 -11.89
C ASN A 144 -12.63 3.01 -12.07
N ALA A 145 -13.59 3.86 -11.68
CA ALA A 145 -13.42 5.31 -11.73
C ALA A 145 -12.31 5.80 -10.78
N ASP A 146 -12.25 5.25 -9.56
CA ASP A 146 -11.15 5.52 -8.61
C ASP A 146 -9.79 5.15 -9.21
N TYR A 147 -9.67 3.94 -9.76
CA TYR A 147 -8.45 3.49 -10.42
C TYR A 147 -8.01 4.43 -11.54
N HIS A 148 -8.93 4.78 -12.44
CA HIS A 148 -8.63 5.70 -13.55
C HIS A 148 -8.26 7.10 -13.07
N ALA A 149 -8.92 7.61 -12.02
CA ALA A 149 -8.58 8.90 -11.43
C ALA A 149 -7.19 8.89 -10.79
N ILE A 150 -6.81 7.81 -10.10
CA ILE A 150 -5.48 7.63 -9.54
C ILE A 150 -4.44 7.55 -10.67
N ALA A 151 -4.64 6.66 -11.64
CA ALA A 151 -3.69 6.43 -12.72
C ALA A 151 -3.41 7.70 -13.54
N ARG A 152 -4.45 8.52 -13.78
CA ARG A 152 -4.34 9.76 -14.56
C ARG A 152 -3.79 10.93 -13.75
N ASP A 153 -4.26 11.12 -12.52
CA ASP A 153 -4.09 12.38 -11.79
C ASP A 153 -3.09 12.31 -10.63
N LEU A 154 -2.57 11.11 -10.29
CA LEU A 154 -1.50 11.00 -9.31
C LEU A 154 -0.19 11.38 -9.98
N VAL A 155 0.35 12.53 -9.59
CA VAL A 155 1.56 13.09 -10.20
C VAL A 155 2.60 13.40 -9.13
N PHE A 156 3.86 13.17 -9.48
CA PHE A 156 5.04 13.58 -8.72
C PHE A 156 5.56 14.93 -9.19
N THR A 157 6.64 15.40 -8.59
CA THR A 157 7.30 16.64 -9.02
C THR A 157 7.63 16.63 -10.51
N ARG A 158 7.58 17.82 -11.13
CA ARG A 158 7.82 18.03 -12.57
C ARG A 158 6.86 17.26 -13.48
N GLY A 159 5.65 16.95 -12.98
CA GLY A 159 4.59 16.34 -13.79
C GLY A 159 4.83 14.86 -14.12
N ARG A 160 5.71 14.15 -13.42
CA ARG A 160 5.89 12.72 -13.62
C ARG A 160 4.64 11.97 -13.15
N THR A 161 4.14 11.09 -14.01
CA THR A 161 2.97 10.25 -13.77
C THR A 161 3.37 8.83 -13.38
N ILE A 162 2.45 8.00 -12.93
CA ILE A 162 2.72 6.59 -12.56
C ILE A 162 3.36 5.83 -13.72
N ASP A 163 2.80 5.98 -14.93
CA ASP A 163 3.24 5.29 -16.14
C ASP A 163 4.61 5.76 -16.70
N SER A 164 5.19 6.81 -16.12
CA SER A 164 6.55 7.24 -16.45
C SER A 164 7.65 6.45 -15.74
N HIS A 165 7.30 5.35 -15.07
CA HIS A 165 8.21 4.51 -14.30
C HIS A 165 8.17 3.06 -14.80
N ASP A 166 9.28 2.35 -14.60
CA ASP A 166 9.42 0.94 -14.96
C ASP A 166 10.44 0.26 -14.03
N PRO A 167 9.98 -0.58 -13.08
CA PRO A 167 8.64 -1.13 -12.89
C PRO A 167 7.66 -0.28 -12.04
N ILE A 168 6.38 -0.63 -12.16
CA ILE A 168 5.29 -0.13 -11.31
C ILE A 168 4.76 -1.28 -10.45
N PHE A 169 4.73 -1.09 -9.13
CA PHE A 169 4.10 -2.00 -8.18
C PHE A 169 2.85 -1.35 -7.63
N TRP A 170 1.68 -1.92 -7.93
CA TRP A 170 0.40 -1.43 -7.47
C TRP A 170 -0.30 -2.50 -6.63
N ALA A 171 -0.57 -2.19 -5.36
CA ALA A 171 -1.22 -3.09 -4.42
C ALA A 171 -2.13 -2.31 -3.45
N GLY A 172 -2.82 -3.03 -2.57
CA GLY A 172 -3.67 -2.46 -1.53
C GLY A 172 -5.03 -3.14 -1.45
N ASP A 173 -5.96 -2.53 -0.73
CA ASP A 173 -7.34 -2.99 -0.68
C ASP A 173 -8.11 -2.42 -1.89
N LEU A 174 -8.07 -3.17 -2.99
CA LEU A 174 -8.74 -2.79 -4.23
C LEU A 174 -10.25 -2.97 -4.16
N ASN A 175 -10.78 -3.60 -3.09
CA ASN A 175 -12.20 -3.80 -2.82
C ASN A 175 -12.99 -4.52 -3.93
N TYR A 176 -12.34 -5.10 -4.95
CA TYR A 176 -13.04 -5.90 -5.95
C TYR A 176 -13.66 -7.13 -5.33
N ARG A 177 -14.83 -7.50 -5.80
CA ARG A 177 -15.60 -8.63 -5.30
C ARG A 177 -15.75 -9.66 -6.40
N ILE A 178 -15.53 -10.92 -6.05
CA ILE A 178 -15.73 -12.05 -6.95
C ILE A 178 -17.23 -12.27 -7.10
N ALA A 179 -17.71 -12.29 -8.34
CA ALA A 179 -19.13 -12.43 -8.67
C ALA A 179 -19.57 -13.90 -8.73
N LEU A 180 -19.39 -14.63 -7.61
CA LEU A 180 -19.85 -16.00 -7.47
C LEU A 180 -20.96 -16.10 -6.40
N PRO A 181 -21.84 -17.13 -6.51
CA PRO A 181 -23.01 -17.26 -5.64
C PRO A 181 -22.68 -17.42 -4.16
N SER A 182 -21.56 -18.07 -3.84
CA SER A 182 -21.17 -18.30 -2.45
C SER A 182 -19.66 -18.14 -2.20
N ALA A 183 -19.32 -17.82 -0.96
CA ALA A 183 -17.92 -17.81 -0.51
C ALA A 183 -17.30 -19.22 -0.45
N GLU A 184 -18.13 -20.27 -0.38
CA GLU A 184 -17.70 -21.67 -0.39
C GLU A 184 -17.20 -22.06 -1.79
N ASP A 185 -17.94 -21.70 -2.84
CA ASP A 185 -17.52 -21.91 -4.23
C ASP A 185 -16.17 -21.21 -4.52
N VAL A 186 -16.00 -19.97 -4.03
CA VAL A 186 -14.73 -19.24 -4.17
C VAL A 186 -13.58 -19.99 -3.51
N ARG A 187 -13.76 -20.47 -2.27
CA ARG A 187 -12.72 -21.19 -1.54
C ARG A 187 -12.40 -22.53 -2.20
N ASP A 188 -13.41 -23.25 -2.69
CA ASP A 188 -13.21 -24.51 -3.39
C ASP A 188 -12.40 -24.33 -4.66
N LEU A 189 -12.79 -23.38 -5.52
CA LEU A 189 -12.06 -23.04 -6.74
C LEU A 189 -10.62 -22.61 -6.44
N ALA A 190 -10.43 -21.75 -5.44
CA ALA A 190 -9.11 -21.32 -5.03
C ALA A 190 -8.24 -22.47 -4.53
N SER A 191 -8.80 -23.39 -3.72
CA SER A 191 -8.09 -24.56 -3.20
C SER A 191 -7.63 -25.52 -4.31
N ARG A 192 -8.43 -25.62 -5.36
CA ARG A 192 -8.13 -26.43 -6.56
C ARG A 192 -7.27 -25.69 -7.59
N ARG A 193 -6.86 -24.43 -7.32
CA ARG A 193 -6.14 -23.54 -8.25
C ARG A 193 -6.86 -23.31 -9.58
N GLN A 194 -8.19 -23.42 -9.58
CA GLN A 194 -9.04 -23.07 -10.72
C GLN A 194 -9.38 -21.59 -10.65
N LEU A 195 -8.44 -20.74 -11.08
CA LEU A 195 -8.52 -19.29 -10.84
C LEU A 195 -9.32 -18.54 -11.91
N GLU A 196 -9.45 -19.11 -13.13
CA GLU A 196 -10.14 -18.47 -14.25
C GLU A 196 -11.59 -18.03 -13.93
N PRO A 197 -12.43 -18.85 -13.25
CA PRO A 197 -13.77 -18.41 -12.84
C PRO A 197 -13.79 -17.32 -11.74
N LEU A 198 -12.63 -17.03 -11.13
CA LEU A 198 -12.49 -16.03 -10.07
C LEU A 198 -12.09 -14.64 -10.61
N LEU A 199 -11.73 -14.56 -11.89
CA LEU A 199 -11.35 -13.34 -12.58
C LEU A 199 -12.55 -12.68 -13.27
#